data_da22d057f63af4d9a505e34678e92cf7
#
_entry.id   da22d057f63af4d9a505e34678e92cf7
#
_cell.length_a   1.000
_cell.length_b   1.000
_cell.length_c   1.000
_cell.angle_alpha   90.00
_cell.angle_beta   90.00
_cell.angle_gamma   90.00
#
_symmetry.space_group_name_H-M   'P 1'
#
loop_
_entity.id
_entity.type
_entity.pdbx_description
1 polymer ?
#
loop_
_entity_poly.entity_id
_entity_poly.type
_entity_poly.pdbx_seq_one_letter_code
_entity_poly.pdbx_strand_id
1 'polypeptide(L)' 'MRKRLIGLRKGAGYTQQTFSDKLGISRSHYAQIESGEKNPSLKLSLKIKGALNYEYDDIFFNPKRPVSRRNAE' A
#
# COMPACT_ATOMS: atom_id res chain seq x y z
N MET A 1 8.23 7.58 1.88
CA MET A 1 8.06 6.12 2.04
C MET A 1 6.81 5.81 2.84
N ARG A 2 6.15 4.78 2.44
CA ARG A 2 4.95 4.34 3.14
C ARG A 2 5.33 3.39 4.27
N LYS A 3 5.81 3.96 5.35
CA LYS A 3 6.36 3.17 6.46
C LYS A 3 5.36 2.21 7.08
N ARG A 4 4.10 2.62 7.19
CA ARG A 4 3.09 1.74 7.77
C ARG A 4 2.82 0.54 6.86
N LEU A 5 2.81 0.76 5.55
CA LEU A 5 2.66 -0.35 4.61
C LEU A 5 3.81 -1.34 4.74
N ILE A 6 5.05 -0.82 4.82
CA ILE A 6 6.22 -1.67 5.00
C ILE A 6 6.12 -2.48 6.28
N GLY A 7 5.73 -1.83 7.38
CA GLY A 7 5.57 -2.50 8.67
C GLY A 7 4.52 -3.59 8.64
N LEU A 8 3.39 -3.33 8.00
CA LEU A 8 2.32 -4.33 7.90
C LEU A 8 2.77 -5.51 7.05
N ARG A 9 3.47 -5.24 5.94
CA ARG A 9 3.97 -6.29 5.08
C ARG A 9 4.95 -7.20 5.84
N LYS A 10 5.92 -6.58 6.51
CA LYS A 10 6.91 -7.35 7.27
C LYS A 10 6.26 -8.11 8.43
N GLY A 11 5.32 -7.47 9.10
CA GLY A 11 4.60 -8.10 10.20
C GLY A 11 3.79 -9.31 9.74
N ALA A 12 3.36 -9.32 8.48
CA ALA A 12 2.64 -10.45 7.90
C ALA A 12 3.58 -11.53 7.35
N GLY A 13 4.89 -11.29 7.40
CA GLY A 13 5.86 -12.28 6.96
C GLY A 13 6.22 -12.22 5.48
N TYR A 14 5.86 -11.15 4.79
CA TYR A 14 6.15 -11.03 3.36
C TYR A 14 7.41 -10.22 3.10
N THR A 15 8.20 -10.68 2.14
CA THR A 15 9.22 -9.83 1.51
C THR A 15 8.56 -9.03 0.40
N GLN A 16 9.28 -8.06 -0.18
CA GLN A 16 8.74 -7.35 -1.34
C GLN A 16 8.44 -8.31 -2.48
N GLN A 17 9.32 -9.27 -2.69
CA GLN A 17 9.13 -10.23 -3.79
C GLN A 17 7.90 -11.11 -3.54
N THR A 18 7.78 -11.71 -2.36
CA THR A 18 6.66 -12.61 -2.10
C THR A 18 5.34 -11.86 -2.08
N PHE A 19 5.35 -10.63 -1.57
CA PHE A 19 4.13 -9.84 -1.54
C PHE A 19 3.69 -9.40 -2.94
N SER A 20 4.66 -8.97 -3.77
CA SER A 20 4.33 -8.61 -5.14
C SER A 20 3.80 -9.81 -5.92
N ASP A 21 4.37 -10.99 -5.67
CA ASP A 21 3.86 -12.21 -6.30
C ASP A 21 2.42 -12.47 -5.89
N LYS A 22 2.11 -12.30 -4.61
CA LYS A 22 0.75 -12.47 -4.12
C LYS A 22 -0.22 -11.49 -4.77
N LEU A 23 0.24 -10.27 -5.02
CA LEU A 23 -0.60 -9.24 -5.63
C LEU A 23 -0.71 -9.39 -7.14
N GLY A 24 0.17 -10.18 -7.76
CA GLY A 24 0.17 -10.34 -9.20
C GLY A 24 0.83 -9.19 -9.95
N ILE A 25 1.76 -8.51 -9.31
CA ILE A 25 2.49 -7.39 -9.95
C ILE A 25 3.98 -7.63 -9.82
N SER A 26 4.77 -6.85 -10.58
CA SER A 26 6.22 -6.98 -10.49
C SER A 26 6.72 -6.42 -9.16
N ARG A 27 7.88 -6.94 -8.72
CA ARG A 27 8.53 -6.42 -7.53
C ARG A 27 8.87 -4.94 -7.68
N SER A 28 9.32 -4.56 -8.86
CA SER A 28 9.67 -3.17 -9.14
C SER A 28 8.45 -2.25 -8.98
N HIS A 29 7.31 -2.66 -9.51
CA HIS A 29 6.07 -1.91 -9.38
C HIS A 29 5.69 -1.76 -7.91
N TYR A 30 5.75 -2.86 -7.18
CA TYR A 30 5.40 -2.82 -5.75
C TYR A 30 6.37 -1.94 -4.97
N ALA A 31 7.67 -2.02 -5.27
CA ALA A 31 8.67 -1.20 -4.58
C ALA A 31 8.39 0.30 -4.78
N GLN A 32 7.94 0.69 -5.97
CA GLN A 32 7.58 2.07 -6.24
C GLN A 32 6.37 2.51 -5.43
N ILE A 33 5.47 1.61 -5.15
CA ILE A 33 4.33 1.91 -4.29
C ILE A 33 4.81 2.14 -2.85
N GLU A 34 5.69 1.27 -2.35
CA GLU A 34 6.22 1.44 -1.00
C GLU A 34 7.05 2.72 -0.84
N SER A 35 7.79 3.09 -1.88
CA SER A 35 8.62 4.30 -1.83
C SER A 35 7.79 5.58 -1.92
N GLY A 36 6.55 5.48 -2.40
CA GLY A 36 5.70 6.63 -2.62
C GLY A 36 5.79 7.23 -4.00
N GLU A 37 6.63 6.65 -4.88
CA GLU A 37 6.76 7.14 -6.24
C GLU A 37 5.49 6.93 -7.06
N LYS A 38 4.75 5.87 -6.75
CA LYS A 38 3.50 5.57 -7.44
C LYS A 38 2.40 5.31 -6.43
N ASN A 39 1.20 5.67 -6.81
CA ASN A 39 0.02 5.36 -6.00
C ASN A 39 -0.64 4.12 -6.57
N PRO A 40 -1.11 3.19 -5.73
CA PRO A 40 -1.82 2.03 -6.25
C PRO A 40 -3.17 2.44 -6.82
N SER A 41 -3.63 1.72 -7.83
CA SER A 41 -4.99 1.88 -8.31
C SER A 41 -5.96 1.44 -7.21
N LEU A 42 -7.23 1.83 -7.35
CA LEU A 42 -8.24 1.40 -6.38
C LEU A 42 -8.25 -0.12 -6.26
N LYS A 43 -8.26 -0.81 -7.38
CA LYS A 43 -8.29 -2.27 -7.39
C LYS A 43 -7.08 -2.85 -6.67
N LEU A 44 -5.89 -2.32 -6.94
CA LEU A 44 -4.68 -2.82 -6.32
C LEU A 44 -4.66 -2.49 -4.82
N SER A 45 -5.13 -1.31 -4.44
CA SER A 45 -5.18 -0.94 -3.03
C SER A 45 -6.09 -1.88 -2.24
N LEU A 46 -7.20 -2.30 -2.83
CA LEU A 46 -8.09 -3.27 -2.20
C LEU A 46 -7.41 -4.63 -2.06
N LYS A 47 -6.62 -5.04 -3.06
CA LYS A 47 -5.85 -6.29 -2.97
C LYS A 47 -4.82 -6.22 -1.85
N ILE A 48 -4.12 -5.10 -1.74
CA ILE A 48 -3.11 -4.92 -0.70
C ILE A 48 -3.76 -5.00 0.68
N LYS A 49 -4.84 -4.27 0.88
CA LYS A 49 -5.53 -4.28 2.16
C LYS A 49 -6.06 -5.67 2.49
N GLY A 50 -6.61 -6.36 1.50
CA GLY A 50 -7.11 -7.72 1.71
C GLY A 50 -6.01 -8.68 2.08
N ALA A 51 -4.86 -8.59 1.40
CA ALA A 51 -3.73 -9.48 1.67
C ALA A 51 -3.15 -9.24 3.06
N LEU A 52 -3.22 -8.02 3.56
CA LEU A 52 -2.70 -7.66 4.89
C LEU A 52 -3.77 -7.72 5.97
N ASN A 53 -5.00 -8.04 5.59
CA ASN A 53 -6.14 -8.07 6.51
C ASN A 53 -6.27 -6.73 7.23
N TYR A 54 -6.20 -5.64 6.46
CA TYR A 54 -6.19 -4.30 6.99
C TYR A 54 -7.30 -3.49 6.32
N GLU A 55 -8.11 -2.80 7.11
CA GLU A 55 -9.33 -2.17 6.60
C GLU A 55 -9.17 -0.71 6.21
N TYR A 56 -8.11 -0.06 6.67
CA TYR A 56 -8.01 1.39 6.53
C TYR A 56 -7.13 1.78 5.36
N ASP A 57 -7.30 3.01 4.89
CA ASP A 57 -6.53 3.53 3.75
C ASP A 57 -5.30 4.36 4.17
N ASP A 58 -5.08 4.51 5.47
CA ASP A 58 -4.00 5.35 5.96
C ASP A 58 -2.61 4.86 5.55
N ILE A 59 -2.50 3.61 5.14
CA ILE A 59 -1.23 3.07 4.65
C ILE A 59 -0.83 3.67 3.30
N PHE A 60 -1.77 4.30 2.59
CA PHE A 60 -1.52 4.87 1.27
C PHE A 60 -1.40 6.39 1.29
N PHE A 61 -1.64 7.02 2.42
CA PHE A 61 -1.66 8.48 2.50
C PHE A 61 -0.45 8.99 3.25
N ASN A 62 0.04 10.15 2.80
CA ASN A 62 1.08 10.86 3.52
C ASN A 62 0.42 11.52 4.74
N PRO A 63 0.85 11.21 5.96
CA PRO A 63 0.22 11.77 7.16
C PRO A 63 0.34 13.28 7.26
N LYS A 64 1.23 13.90 6.50
CA LYS A 64 1.37 15.35 6.51
C LYS A 64 0.37 16.05 5.60
N ARG A 65 -0.34 15.31 4.78
CA ARG A 65 -1.31 15.87 3.84
C ARG A 65 -2.70 15.57 4.33
N PRO A 66 -3.51 16.59 4.58
CA PRO A 66 -4.88 16.33 4.95
C PRO A 66 -5.58 15.59 3.81
N VAL A 67 -6.32 14.59 4.15
CA VAL A 67 -7.14 13.90 3.18
C VAL A 67 -8.43 14.67 3.08
N SER A 68 -8.59 15.38 2.10
CA SER A 68 -9.77 16.21 1.99
C SER A 68 -10.97 15.39 1.54
N ARG A 69 -10.57 15.61 1.74
CA ARG A 69 -11.36 15.32 1.41
C ARG A 69 -12.17 15.59 0.83
N ARG A 70 -12.11 15.56 0.58
CA ARG A 70 -12.74 15.62 0.00
C ARG A 70 -13.56 15.63 -0.12
N ASN A 71 -13.58 15.90 -0.24
CA ASN A 71 -14.38 15.83 -0.32
C ASN A 71 -15.04 15.79 -0.23
N ALA A 72 -15.00 15.96 -0.14
CA ALA A 72 -15.78 15.87 -0.01
C ALA A 72 -16.35 16.12 -0.07
N GLU A 73 -16.38 16.35 -0.12
CA GLU A 73 -16.94 16.46 -0.13
C GLU A 73 -17.29 16.54 -0.28
#